data_c1a65c3e2387649a0de7bf5fd24afe78
#
_entry.id   c1a65c3e2387649a0de7bf5fd24afe78
#
_cell.length_a   1.000
_cell.length_b   1.000
_cell.length_c   1.000
_cell.angle_alpha   90.00
_cell.angle_beta   90.00
_cell.angle_gamma   90.00
#
_symmetry.space_group_name_H-M   'P 1'
#
loop_
_entity.id
_entity.type
_entity.pdbx_description
1 polymer ?
#
loop_
_entity_poly.entity_id
_entity_poly.type
_entity_poly.pdbx_seq_one_letter_code
_entity_poly.pdbx_strand_id
1 'polypeptide(L)'
;MEIFNQIYILCSGLISGVIIFQSLIVASSIFTVLPEENAGILLRNLFPKFFLFLIFLSSLSLTFSFLANLNFYPFGFIGILGLLSMSVCYFIIPKTNQARDEKDDSLFKKLHTLSVSLTLLVLFLNLAVIFLIS
;
A
#
# COMPACT_ATOMS: atom_id res chain seq x y z
N MET A 1 -26.37 -1.85 -7.57
CA MET A 1 -25.77 -0.52 -7.29
C MET A 1 -25.31 -0.44 -5.84
N GLU A 2 -26.22 -0.63 -4.89
CA GLU A 2 -25.88 -0.58 -3.47
C GLU A 2 -24.79 -1.56 -3.04
N ILE A 3 -24.87 -2.81 -3.48
CA ILE A 3 -23.86 -3.84 -3.17
C ILE A 3 -22.46 -3.47 -3.70
N PHE A 4 -22.37 -2.88 -4.89
CA PHE A 4 -21.07 -2.48 -5.46
C PHE A 4 -20.45 -1.32 -4.68
N ASN A 5 -21.29 -0.40 -4.19
CA ASN A 5 -20.85 0.68 -3.31
C ASN A 5 -20.31 0.13 -1.98
N GLN A 6 -21.01 -0.84 -1.39
CA GLN A 6 -20.54 -1.50 -0.16
C GLN A 6 -19.22 -2.23 -0.37
N ILE A 7 -19.04 -2.91 -1.51
CA ILE A 7 -17.76 -3.58 -1.84
C ILE A 7 -16.65 -2.55 -2.03
N TYR A 8 -16.92 -1.41 -2.67
CA TYR A 8 -15.94 -0.32 -2.80
C TYR A 8 -15.48 0.19 -1.43
N ILE A 9 -16.41 0.45 -0.51
CA ILE A 9 -16.11 0.88 0.86
C ILE A 9 -15.30 -0.19 1.60
N LEU A 10 -15.67 -1.46 1.45
CA LEU A 10 -14.94 -2.57 2.05
C LEU A 10 -13.50 -2.64 1.54
N CYS A 11 -13.27 -2.48 0.23
CA CYS A 11 -11.92 -2.45 -0.35
C CYS A 11 -11.08 -1.32 0.26
N SER A 12 -11.64 -0.12 0.38
CA SER A 12 -10.96 1.02 0.99
C SER A 12 -10.63 0.77 2.47
N GLY A 13 -11.55 0.16 3.20
CA GLY A 13 -11.33 -0.25 4.59
C GLY A 13 -10.23 -1.31 4.72
N LEU A 14 -10.22 -2.32 3.84
CA LEU A 14 -9.19 -3.35 3.82
C LEU A 14 -7.81 -2.79 3.48
N ILE A 15 -7.71 -1.92 2.48
CA ILE A 15 -6.45 -1.24 2.12
C ILE A 15 -5.91 -0.48 3.34
N SER A 16 -6.75 0.33 3.97
CA SER A 16 -6.37 1.12 5.14
C SER A 16 -5.96 0.22 6.32
N GLY A 17 -6.75 -0.79 6.62
CA GLY A 17 -6.48 -1.73 7.71
C GLY A 17 -5.19 -2.53 7.53
N VAL A 18 -4.93 -3.01 6.32
CA VAL A 18 -3.69 -3.75 5.99
C VAL A 18 -2.46 -2.85 6.14
N ILE A 19 -2.52 -1.62 5.65
CA ILE A 19 -1.40 -0.67 5.78
C ILE A 19 -1.15 -0.34 7.25
N ILE A 20 -2.18 -0.04 8.03
CA ILE A 20 -2.06 0.27 9.46
C ILE A 20 -1.49 -0.93 10.22
N PHE A 21 -2.03 -2.11 10.01
CA PHE A 21 -1.57 -3.32 10.66
C PHE A 21 -0.10 -3.64 10.34
N GLN A 22 0.27 -3.60 9.06
CA GLN A 22 1.65 -3.80 8.64
C GLN A 22 2.61 -2.79 9.27
N SER A 23 2.24 -1.51 9.25
CA SER A 23 3.15 -0.42 9.68
C SER A 23 3.30 -0.35 11.19
N LEU A 24 2.20 -0.47 11.95
CA LEU A 24 2.22 -0.27 13.39
C LEU A 24 2.51 -1.56 14.18
N ILE A 25 2.05 -2.70 13.69
CA ILE A 25 2.15 -3.96 14.43
C ILE A 25 3.22 -4.87 13.85
N VAL A 26 3.13 -5.21 12.57
CA VAL A 26 4.04 -6.21 11.97
C VAL A 26 5.47 -5.68 11.90
N ALA A 27 5.70 -4.51 11.31
CA ALA A 27 7.04 -3.94 11.19
C ALA A 27 7.67 -3.67 12.56
N SER A 28 6.93 -3.09 13.48
CA SER A 28 7.38 -2.86 14.85
C SER A 28 7.78 -4.16 15.54
N SER A 29 6.98 -5.21 15.43
CA SER A 29 7.27 -6.53 16.04
C SER A 29 8.52 -7.18 15.43
N ILE A 30 8.69 -7.10 14.11
CA ILE A 30 9.86 -7.64 13.41
C ILE A 30 11.14 -6.99 13.92
N PHE A 31 11.17 -5.66 13.99
CA PHE A 31 12.37 -4.93 14.41
C PHE A 31 12.69 -5.05 15.91
N THR A 32 11.70 -5.34 16.76
CA THR A 32 11.92 -5.50 18.19
C THR A 32 12.30 -6.93 18.59
N VAL A 33 11.84 -7.94 17.85
CA VAL A 33 12.00 -9.35 18.22
C VAL A 33 13.14 -10.02 17.46
N LEU A 34 13.37 -9.66 16.21
CA LEU A 34 14.36 -10.33 15.36
C LEU A 34 15.70 -9.55 15.30
N PRO A 35 16.84 -10.29 15.24
CA PRO A 35 18.10 -9.70 14.86
C PRO A 35 18.01 -9.03 13.48
N GLU A 36 18.81 -8.00 13.22
CA GLU A 36 18.75 -7.20 11.99
C GLU A 36 18.82 -8.04 10.72
N GLU A 37 19.69 -9.05 10.68
CA GLU A 37 19.84 -9.95 9.54
C GLU A 37 18.54 -10.74 9.26
N ASN A 38 17.95 -11.33 10.29
CA ASN A 38 16.72 -12.12 10.18
C ASN A 38 15.51 -11.23 9.85
N ALA A 39 15.47 -10.03 10.42
CA ALA A 39 14.45 -9.03 10.08
C ALA A 39 14.52 -8.68 8.59
N GLY A 40 15.72 -8.45 8.05
CA GLY A 40 15.93 -8.17 6.64
C GLY A 40 15.45 -9.31 5.72
N ILE A 41 15.76 -10.56 6.06
CA ILE A 41 15.32 -11.74 5.30
C ILE A 41 13.78 -11.82 5.28
N LEU A 42 13.14 -11.65 6.42
CA LEU A 42 11.68 -11.70 6.52
C LEU A 42 11.02 -10.57 5.73
N LEU A 43 11.53 -9.34 5.84
CA LEU A 43 10.97 -8.19 5.13
C LEU A 43 11.10 -8.32 3.61
N ARG A 44 12.21 -8.88 3.10
CA ARG A 44 12.39 -9.17 1.66
C ARG A 44 11.38 -10.17 1.13
N ASN A 45 10.92 -11.10 1.96
CA ASN A 45 9.86 -12.05 1.61
C ASN A 45 8.46 -11.40 1.71
N LEU A 46 8.26 -10.55 2.70
CA LEU A 46 6.96 -9.98 3.05
C LEU A 46 6.55 -8.84 2.10
N PHE A 47 7.43 -7.88 1.82
CA PHE A 47 7.07 -6.67 1.09
C PHE A 47 6.55 -6.91 -0.33
N PRO A 48 7.12 -7.82 -1.15
CA PRO A 48 6.54 -8.11 -2.46
C PRO A 48 5.09 -8.59 -2.37
N LYS A 49 4.78 -9.45 -1.41
CA LYS A 49 3.42 -9.96 -1.18
C LYS A 49 2.48 -8.85 -0.69
N PHE A 50 2.97 -8.00 0.20
CA PHE A 50 2.24 -6.86 0.72
C PHE A 50 1.82 -5.89 -0.39
N PHE A 51 2.76 -5.47 -1.24
CA PHE A 51 2.45 -4.56 -2.33
C PHE A 51 1.59 -5.21 -3.42
N LEU A 52 1.81 -6.48 -3.75
CA LEU A 52 0.94 -7.21 -4.68
C LEU A 52 -0.50 -7.31 -4.16
N PHE A 53 -0.67 -7.54 -2.88
CA PHE A 53 -1.99 -7.58 -2.26
C PHE A 53 -2.69 -6.21 -2.33
N LEU A 54 -1.96 -5.13 -2.07
CA LEU A 54 -2.49 -3.77 -2.19
C LEU A 54 -2.79 -3.39 -3.65
N ILE A 55 -2.00 -3.83 -4.62
CA ILE A 55 -2.29 -3.67 -6.05
C ILE A 55 -3.61 -4.38 -6.39
N PHE A 56 -3.80 -5.60 -5.93
CA PHE A 56 -5.04 -6.36 -6.13
C PHE A 56 -6.25 -5.63 -5.54
N LEU A 57 -6.17 -5.18 -4.29
CA LEU A 57 -7.26 -4.45 -3.63
C LEU A 57 -7.55 -3.10 -4.32
N SER A 58 -6.52 -2.39 -4.76
CA SER A 58 -6.68 -1.12 -5.49
C SER A 58 -7.34 -1.35 -6.86
N SER A 59 -7.00 -2.44 -7.54
CA SER A 59 -7.65 -2.83 -8.80
C SER A 59 -9.13 -3.15 -8.60
N LEU A 60 -9.47 -3.88 -7.53
CA LEU A 60 -10.86 -4.15 -7.16
C LEU A 60 -11.59 -2.84 -6.81
N SER A 61 -10.99 -1.98 -6.01
CA SER A 61 -11.56 -0.68 -5.64
C SER A 61 -11.89 0.15 -6.89
N LEU A 62 -10.94 0.23 -7.83
CA LEU A 62 -11.15 0.93 -9.10
C LEU A 62 -12.31 0.31 -9.91
N THR A 63 -12.34 -1.01 -10.04
CA THR A 63 -13.41 -1.72 -10.75
C THR A 63 -14.77 -1.44 -10.13
N PHE A 64 -14.88 -1.54 -8.81
CA PHE A 64 -16.15 -1.32 -8.12
C PHE A 64 -16.57 0.15 -8.07
N SER A 65 -15.64 1.10 -8.17
CA SER A 65 -16.02 2.51 -8.33
C SER A 65 -16.79 2.74 -9.63
N PHE A 66 -16.40 2.07 -10.73
CA PHE A 66 -17.13 2.12 -12.00
C PHE A 66 -18.46 1.35 -11.95
N LEU A 67 -18.47 0.15 -11.39
CA LEU A 67 -19.70 -0.67 -11.29
C LEU A 67 -20.76 -0.03 -10.39
N ALA A 68 -20.34 0.70 -9.39
CA ALA A 68 -21.22 1.46 -8.50
C ALA A 68 -21.65 2.83 -9.09
N ASN A 69 -21.17 3.18 -10.30
CA ASN A 69 -21.36 4.49 -10.91
C ASN A 69 -20.98 5.66 -10.00
N LEU A 70 -19.94 5.48 -9.20
CA LEU A 70 -19.40 6.57 -8.40
C LEU A 70 -18.73 7.60 -9.30
N ASN A 71 -18.73 8.85 -8.86
CA ASN A 71 -18.03 9.90 -9.60
C ASN A 71 -16.56 9.52 -9.78
N PHE A 72 -16.07 9.61 -11.03
CA PHE A 72 -14.68 9.33 -11.30
C PHE A 72 -13.75 10.14 -10.40
N TYR A 73 -14.07 11.40 -10.20
CA TYR A 73 -13.41 12.22 -9.20
C TYR A 73 -14.35 12.44 -8.01
N PRO A 74 -13.99 11.98 -6.79
CA PRO A 74 -12.66 11.48 -6.37
C PRO A 74 -12.46 9.96 -6.43
N PHE A 75 -13.51 9.14 -6.56
CA PHE A 75 -13.44 7.71 -6.24
C PHE A 75 -12.59 6.88 -7.22
N GLY A 76 -12.79 7.03 -8.52
CA GLY A 76 -11.95 6.38 -9.53
C GLY A 76 -10.50 6.86 -9.47
N PHE A 77 -10.30 8.16 -9.20
CA PHE A 77 -8.97 8.74 -9.03
C PHE A 77 -8.20 8.14 -7.85
N ILE A 78 -8.85 7.91 -6.70
CA ILE A 78 -8.26 7.22 -5.54
C ILE A 78 -7.81 5.81 -5.94
N GLY A 79 -8.64 5.06 -6.67
CA GLY A 79 -8.29 3.72 -7.14
C GLY A 79 -7.07 3.73 -8.08
N ILE A 80 -7.01 4.66 -9.03
CA ILE A 80 -5.86 4.81 -9.96
C ILE A 80 -4.60 5.18 -9.19
N LEU A 81 -4.65 6.17 -8.31
CA LEU A 81 -3.49 6.56 -7.50
C LEU A 81 -3.00 5.40 -6.63
N GLY A 82 -3.92 4.64 -6.03
CA GLY A 82 -3.57 3.45 -5.26
C GLY A 82 -2.84 2.42 -6.11
N LEU A 83 -3.40 2.10 -7.27
CA LEU A 83 -2.81 1.13 -8.21
C LEU A 83 -1.42 1.57 -8.68
N LEU A 84 -1.26 2.81 -9.12
CA LEU A 84 0.02 3.35 -9.58
C LEU A 84 1.05 3.42 -8.44
N SER A 85 0.67 3.93 -7.28
CA SER A 85 1.57 4.08 -6.13
C SER A 85 2.08 2.71 -5.64
N MET A 86 1.20 1.73 -5.51
CA MET A 86 1.60 0.39 -5.06
C MET A 86 2.42 -0.34 -6.11
N SER A 87 2.16 -0.12 -7.39
CA SER A 87 2.99 -0.65 -8.49
C SER A 87 4.40 -0.06 -8.46
N VAL A 88 4.55 1.24 -8.26
CA VAL A 88 5.88 1.87 -8.08
C VAL A 88 6.60 1.26 -6.88
N CYS A 89 5.94 1.13 -5.73
CA CYS A 89 6.53 0.51 -4.55
C CYS A 89 6.99 -0.92 -4.82
N TYR A 90 6.22 -1.70 -5.54
CA TYR A 90 6.58 -3.07 -5.92
C TYR A 90 7.81 -3.11 -6.83
N PHE A 91 7.83 -2.30 -7.88
CA PHE A 91 8.92 -2.32 -8.88
C PHE A 91 10.25 -1.76 -8.37
N ILE A 92 10.24 -0.92 -7.33
CA ILE A 92 11.49 -0.41 -6.74
C ILE A 92 12.09 -1.35 -5.68
N ILE A 93 11.42 -2.43 -5.29
CA ILE A 93 11.93 -3.38 -4.27
C ILE A 93 13.32 -3.91 -4.62
N PRO A 94 13.58 -4.45 -5.85
CA PRO A 94 14.90 -4.99 -6.18
C PRO A 94 16.01 -3.95 -6.02
N LYS A 95 15.76 -2.72 -6.46
CA LYS A 95 16.73 -1.62 -6.35
C LYS A 95 16.96 -1.19 -4.90
N THR A 96 15.92 -1.19 -4.10
CA THR A 96 16.01 -0.90 -2.66
C THR A 96 16.83 -1.97 -1.93
N ASN A 97 16.60 -3.24 -2.24
CA ASN A 97 17.36 -4.35 -1.68
C ASN A 97 18.84 -4.31 -2.11
N GLN A 98 19.11 -4.00 -3.38
CA GLN A 98 20.46 -3.83 -3.89
C GLN A 98 21.20 -2.69 -3.18
N ALA A 99 20.55 -1.53 -3.02
CA ALA A 99 21.14 -0.39 -2.30
C ALA A 99 21.53 -0.76 -0.86
N ARG A 100 20.71 -1.57 -0.19
CA ARG A 100 21.03 -2.05 1.16
C ARG A 100 22.23 -3.02 1.14
N ASP A 101 22.28 -3.95 0.21
CA ASP A 101 23.38 -4.93 0.09
C ASP A 101 24.72 -4.26 -0.24
N GLU A 102 24.70 -3.23 -1.07
CA GLU A 102 25.88 -2.45 -1.46
C GLU A 102 26.25 -1.36 -0.43
N LYS A 103 25.48 -1.26 0.68
CA LYS A 103 25.65 -0.23 1.72
C LYS A 103 25.57 1.20 1.19
N ASP A 104 24.80 1.41 0.12
CA ASP A 104 24.46 2.74 -0.37
C ASP A 104 23.29 3.31 0.45
N ASP A 105 23.60 3.84 1.62
CA ASP A 105 22.59 4.35 2.57
C ASP A 105 21.80 5.52 2.02
N SER A 106 22.40 6.37 1.19
CA SER A 106 21.73 7.51 0.56
C SER A 106 20.64 7.04 -0.40
N LEU A 107 20.94 6.11 -1.30
CA LEU A 107 19.96 5.56 -2.26
C LEU A 107 18.90 4.75 -1.53
N PHE A 108 19.28 3.92 -0.57
CA PHE A 108 18.34 3.15 0.25
C PHE A 108 17.33 4.07 0.94
N LYS A 109 17.80 5.14 1.58
CA LYS A 109 16.94 6.11 2.28
C LYS A 109 15.97 6.79 1.33
N LYS A 110 16.40 7.17 0.13
CA LYS A 110 15.53 7.79 -0.89
C LYS A 110 14.43 6.85 -1.34
N LEU A 111 14.78 5.60 -1.69
CA LEU A 111 13.81 4.61 -2.16
C LEU A 111 12.84 4.19 -1.04
N HIS A 112 13.34 4.00 0.18
CA HIS A 112 12.52 3.69 1.33
C HIS A 112 11.54 4.83 1.66
N THR A 113 12.01 6.07 1.67
CA THR A 113 11.16 7.25 1.89
C THR A 113 10.09 7.38 0.81
N LEU A 114 10.42 7.11 -0.45
CA LEU A 114 9.44 7.09 -1.54
C LEU A 114 8.36 6.04 -1.28
N SER A 115 8.73 4.80 -0.95
CA SER A 115 7.77 3.74 -0.63
C SER A 115 6.87 4.10 0.54
N VAL A 116 7.43 4.62 1.63
CA VAL A 116 6.66 5.04 2.80
C VAL A 116 5.70 6.17 2.46
N SER A 117 6.17 7.19 1.73
CA SER A 117 5.35 8.34 1.34
C SER A 117 4.18 7.94 0.45
N LEU A 118 4.41 7.08 -0.54
CA LEU A 118 3.34 6.56 -1.41
C LEU A 118 2.35 5.68 -0.65
N THR A 119 2.83 4.87 0.27
CA THR A 119 1.98 4.03 1.12
C THR A 119 1.09 4.87 2.04
N LEU A 120 1.65 5.93 2.64
CA LEU A 120 0.88 6.88 3.45
C LEU A 120 -0.13 7.66 2.63
N LEU A 121 0.22 8.07 1.41
CA LEU A 121 -0.72 8.70 0.49
C LEU A 121 -1.94 7.80 0.24
N VAL A 122 -1.69 6.54 -0.09
CA VAL A 122 -2.75 5.55 -0.34
C VAL A 122 -3.61 5.34 0.92
N LEU A 123 -2.98 5.25 2.09
CA LEU A 123 -3.69 5.14 3.37
C LEU A 123 -4.65 6.31 3.58
N PHE A 124 -4.17 7.55 3.50
CA PHE A 124 -4.99 8.73 3.76
C PHE A 124 -6.11 8.91 2.73
N LEU A 125 -5.85 8.62 1.46
CA LEU A 125 -6.88 8.67 0.42
C LEU A 125 -8.00 7.64 0.67
N ASN A 126 -7.65 6.43 1.08
CA ASN A 126 -8.64 5.39 1.38
C ASN A 126 -9.40 5.66 2.69
N LEU A 127 -8.76 6.24 3.71
CA LEU A 127 -9.47 6.70 4.91
C LEU A 127 -10.44 7.84 4.60
N ALA A 128 -10.09 8.72 3.68
CA ALA A 128 -10.97 9.83 3.28
C ALA A 128 -12.25 9.36 2.58
N VAL A 129 -12.27 8.17 1.99
CA VAL A 129 -13.45 7.62 1.30
C VAL A 129 -14.69 7.65 2.18
N ILE A 130 -14.56 7.31 3.47
CA ILE A 130 -15.71 7.29 4.39
C ILE A 130 -16.38 8.66 4.55
N PHE A 131 -15.61 9.74 4.42
CA PHE A 131 -16.11 11.11 4.52
C PHE A 131 -16.61 11.64 3.17
N LEU A 132 -16.16 11.07 2.07
CA LEU A 132 -16.55 11.50 0.72
C LEU A 132 -17.80 10.80 0.22
N ILE A 133 -18.11 9.62 0.76
CA ILE A 133 -19.20 8.76 0.30
C ILE A 133 -20.46 8.93 1.17
N SER A 134 -20.33 9.60 2.30
CA SER A 134 -21.47 9.86 3.24
C SER A 134 -22.36 11.06 2.80
#